data_ad5ea5dd4c3454e96fafb3a48a17023d
#
_entry.id   ad5ea5dd4c3454e96fafb3a48a17023d
#
_cell.length_a   1.000
_cell.length_b   1.000
_cell.length_c   1.000
_cell.angle_alpha   90.00
_cell.angle_beta   90.00
_cell.angle_gamma   90.00
#
_symmetry.space_group_name_H-M   'P 1'
#
loop_
_entity.id
_entity.type
_entity.pdbx_description
1 polymer ?
#
loop_
_entity_poly.entity_id
_entity_poly.type
_entity_poly.pdbx_seq_one_letter_code
_entity_poly.pdbx_strand_id
1 'polypeptide(L)'
;MEGTPPLPASAPPIITTPPLKPGNPSSWRKFAAILLSLFLGLFLASGLASVLDDSCVLFLGTHLFTSISGILTFLTLLATVLVYGLMGLSPAIPKRIVLPVVIFIAVSLLASPLAAIFYYQWILQFDLIMSCAIVVFGVAMICWLQGGWKFRWPLVADRHVGTRGFSWLNLSLFVLLNLFVVLPVVAVYLGGCAGLAMNRFTDGFMFLRPAGIVVQARKYTRDDGKTVLLFPMSHIADSSFYRSVMQTVSTNSVVLLEGVTDKSNLLTHGISYKRAAKSLHLAEQHEDFKLQQGELVRADVDVSEFSSNTLAALNIVGLLHVEGVNAHTLSLLMGYNPSADVEQQLLDDILLKRNAHVLGVLRARLPSANDFVIPWGAAHMAGISREIQKSGFHLVATHDFVAIHFGGKKGDTTDPGWTQYSEKSD
;
A
#
# COMPACT_ATOMS: atom_id res chain seq x y z
N MET A 1 -63.66 -75.90 -35.47
CA MET A 1 -62.85 -76.01 -34.25
C MET A 1 -61.87 -74.84 -34.24
N GLU A 2 -62.25 -73.74 -33.63
CA GLU A 2 -61.43 -72.51 -33.52
C GLU A 2 -60.63 -72.63 -32.26
N GLY A 3 -59.24 -72.57 -32.39
CA GLY A 3 -58.35 -72.59 -31.30
C GLY A 3 -58.17 -71.22 -30.73
N THR A 4 -58.43 -71.07 -29.43
CA THR A 4 -58.20 -69.85 -28.63
C THR A 4 -56.72 -69.54 -28.58
N PRO A 5 -56.28 -68.22 -28.77
CA PRO A 5 -54.92 -67.87 -28.68
C PRO A 5 -54.42 -67.88 -27.20
N PRO A 6 -53.12 -68.14 -26.92
CA PRO A 6 -52.59 -68.23 -25.58
C PRO A 6 -52.47 -66.79 -24.94
N LEU A 7 -52.78 -66.71 -23.64
CA LEU A 7 -52.70 -65.51 -22.82
C LEU A 7 -51.18 -64.99 -22.77
N PRO A 8 -51.01 -63.67 -22.83
CA PRO A 8 -49.67 -63.15 -22.74
C PRO A 8 -49.02 -63.37 -21.33
N ALA A 9 -47.76 -63.77 -21.32
CA ALA A 9 -47.01 -64.02 -20.11
C ALA A 9 -46.94 -62.74 -19.21
N SER A 10 -47.30 -62.92 -17.96
CA SER A 10 -47.24 -61.85 -16.95
C SER A 10 -45.85 -61.24 -16.88
N ALA A 11 -45.74 -59.90 -17.00
CA ALA A 11 -44.47 -59.15 -16.83
C ALA A 11 -43.89 -59.41 -15.44
N PRO A 12 -42.52 -59.52 -15.31
CA PRO A 12 -41.92 -59.73 -14.02
C PRO A 12 -42.18 -58.52 -13.10
N PRO A 13 -42.32 -58.75 -11.79
CA PRO A 13 -42.60 -57.69 -10.84
C PRO A 13 -41.42 -56.63 -10.82
N ILE A 14 -41.77 -55.37 -10.99
CA ILE A 14 -40.84 -54.23 -10.86
C ILE A 14 -40.38 -54.22 -9.40
N ILE A 15 -39.17 -54.67 -9.15
CA ILE A 15 -38.52 -54.53 -7.83
C ILE A 15 -38.21 -53.04 -7.65
N THR A 16 -39.08 -52.30 -7.01
CA THR A 16 -38.83 -50.94 -6.54
C THR A 16 -37.88 -51.05 -5.36
N THR A 17 -36.57 -50.82 -5.60
CA THR A 17 -35.63 -50.64 -4.53
C THR A 17 -36.05 -49.44 -3.67
N PRO A 18 -36.22 -49.61 -2.37
CA PRO A 18 -36.60 -48.50 -1.50
C PRO A 18 -35.55 -47.38 -1.64
N PRO A 19 -35.92 -46.07 -1.61
CA PRO A 19 -35.00 -44.97 -1.69
C PRO A 19 -33.99 -45.11 -0.54
N LEU A 20 -32.71 -45.15 -0.91
CA LEU A 20 -31.60 -45.17 0.04
C LEU A 20 -31.79 -44.03 1.02
N LYS A 21 -32.00 -44.33 2.32
CA LYS A 21 -32.03 -43.34 3.38
C LYS A 21 -30.75 -42.50 3.26
N PRO A 22 -30.87 -41.16 3.23
CA PRO A 22 -29.68 -40.32 3.21
C PRO A 22 -28.83 -40.64 4.44
N GLY A 23 -27.64 -41.22 4.22
CA GLY A 23 -26.70 -41.53 5.29
C GLY A 23 -26.40 -40.29 6.08
N ASN A 24 -26.24 -40.41 7.42
CA ASN A 24 -25.86 -39.29 8.28
C ASN A 24 -24.62 -38.60 7.70
N PRO A 25 -24.62 -37.26 7.48
CA PRO A 25 -23.49 -36.55 6.96
C PRO A 25 -22.29 -36.79 7.89
N SER A 26 -21.12 -37.05 7.31
CA SER A 26 -19.90 -37.26 8.11
C SER A 26 -19.64 -36.03 8.99
N SER A 27 -19.09 -36.20 10.17
CA SER A 27 -18.74 -35.10 11.11
C SER A 27 -17.90 -34.01 10.44
N TRP A 28 -17.04 -34.38 9.48
CA TRP A 28 -16.26 -33.46 8.65
C TRP A 28 -17.14 -32.52 7.80
N ARG A 29 -18.16 -33.02 7.14
CA ARG A 29 -19.06 -32.19 6.31
C ARG A 29 -19.81 -31.15 7.14
N LYS A 30 -20.28 -31.54 8.32
CA LYS A 30 -20.92 -30.64 9.28
C LYS A 30 -19.94 -29.56 9.73
N PHE A 31 -18.73 -29.95 10.12
CA PHE A 31 -17.67 -29.03 10.53
C PHE A 31 -17.34 -28.02 9.42
N ALA A 32 -17.09 -28.49 8.21
CA ALA A 32 -16.76 -27.64 7.07
C ALA A 32 -17.94 -26.70 6.70
N ALA A 33 -19.18 -27.16 6.79
CA ALA A 33 -20.36 -26.34 6.57
C ALA A 33 -20.49 -25.20 7.62
N ILE A 34 -20.21 -25.50 8.89
CA ILE A 34 -20.19 -24.50 9.97
C ILE A 34 -19.05 -23.50 9.73
N LEU A 35 -17.84 -23.97 9.40
CA LEU A 35 -16.68 -23.10 9.13
C LEU A 35 -16.96 -22.15 7.96
N LEU A 36 -17.52 -22.63 6.86
CA LEU A 36 -17.90 -21.81 5.72
C LEU A 36 -19.03 -20.84 6.07
N SER A 37 -19.96 -21.23 6.95
CA SER A 37 -21.01 -20.35 7.43
C SER A 37 -20.47 -19.23 8.31
N LEU A 38 -19.51 -19.53 9.18
CA LEU A 38 -18.79 -18.53 9.98
C LEU A 38 -17.98 -17.57 9.09
N PHE A 39 -17.30 -18.10 8.07
CA PHE A 39 -16.58 -17.28 7.10
C PHE A 39 -17.49 -16.29 6.37
N LEU A 40 -18.62 -16.75 5.82
CA LEU A 40 -19.60 -15.86 5.15
C LEU A 40 -20.26 -14.89 6.14
N GLY A 41 -20.53 -15.34 7.36
CA GLY A 41 -21.06 -14.48 8.44
C GLY A 41 -20.08 -13.38 8.82
N LEU A 42 -18.80 -13.71 9.00
CA LEU A 42 -17.73 -12.72 9.26
C LEU A 42 -17.56 -11.74 8.09
N PHE A 43 -17.58 -12.24 6.85
CA PHE A 43 -17.51 -11.41 5.66
C PHE A 43 -18.64 -10.38 5.60
N LEU A 44 -19.88 -10.80 5.86
CA LEU A 44 -21.03 -9.88 5.90
C LEU A 44 -20.95 -8.92 7.11
N ALA A 45 -20.59 -9.42 8.28
CA ALA A 45 -20.48 -8.60 9.51
C ALA A 45 -19.37 -7.55 9.37
N SER A 46 -18.22 -7.89 8.78
CA SER A 46 -17.15 -6.92 8.51
C SER A 46 -17.63 -5.84 7.54
N GLY A 47 -18.33 -6.21 6.46
CA GLY A 47 -18.89 -5.24 5.52
C GLY A 47 -19.90 -4.29 6.18
N LEU A 48 -20.80 -4.81 7.02
CA LEU A 48 -21.77 -3.98 7.74
C LEU A 48 -21.07 -3.01 8.74
N ALA A 49 -20.08 -3.51 9.48
CA ALA A 49 -19.32 -2.67 10.39
C ALA A 49 -18.53 -1.59 9.63
N SER A 50 -17.94 -1.93 8.49
CA SER A 50 -17.24 -0.98 7.62
C SER A 50 -18.19 0.08 7.06
N VAL A 51 -19.39 -0.28 6.59
CA VAL A 51 -20.39 0.72 6.13
C VAL A 51 -20.76 1.69 7.25
N LEU A 52 -20.91 1.21 8.49
CA LEU A 52 -21.20 2.08 9.63
C LEU A 52 -20.01 3.01 9.93
N ASP A 53 -18.81 2.48 9.95
CA ASP A 53 -17.59 3.25 10.23
C ASP A 53 -17.35 4.31 9.13
N ASP A 54 -17.30 3.90 7.87
CA ASP A 54 -17.09 4.79 6.73
C ASP A 54 -18.16 5.88 6.65
N SER A 55 -19.42 5.55 6.99
CA SER A 55 -20.49 6.54 7.05
C SER A 55 -20.29 7.52 8.20
N CYS A 56 -19.87 7.05 9.39
CA CYS A 56 -19.57 7.93 10.52
C CYS A 56 -18.37 8.84 10.21
N VAL A 57 -17.33 8.32 9.60
CA VAL A 57 -16.15 9.11 9.20
C VAL A 57 -16.54 10.15 8.14
N LEU A 58 -17.25 9.75 7.09
CA LEU A 58 -17.58 10.63 5.97
C LEU A 58 -18.59 11.72 6.33
N PHE A 59 -19.63 11.42 7.10
CA PHE A 59 -20.74 12.34 7.37
C PHE A 59 -20.67 13.03 8.73
N LEU A 60 -20.01 12.40 9.72
CA LEU A 60 -19.95 12.91 11.10
C LEU A 60 -18.52 13.29 11.52
N GLY A 61 -17.50 12.94 10.76
CA GLY A 61 -16.09 13.16 11.10
C GLY A 61 -15.65 12.41 12.38
N THR A 62 -16.27 11.26 12.69
CA THR A 62 -16.00 10.51 13.93
C THR A 62 -15.63 9.06 13.65
N HIS A 63 -14.70 8.52 14.43
CA HIS A 63 -14.17 7.17 14.35
C HIS A 63 -14.80 6.21 15.37
N LEU A 64 -16.15 6.20 15.48
CA LEU A 64 -16.87 5.45 16.52
C LEU A 64 -16.75 3.92 16.35
N PHE A 65 -16.71 3.42 15.12
CA PHE A 65 -16.74 1.99 14.81
C PHE A 65 -15.42 1.45 14.27
N THR A 66 -14.38 2.28 14.12
CA THR A 66 -13.10 1.92 13.48
C THR A 66 -12.44 0.70 14.14
N SER A 67 -12.41 0.62 15.47
CA SER A 67 -11.84 -0.53 16.16
C SER A 67 -12.62 -1.83 15.89
N ILE A 68 -13.95 -1.77 15.89
CA ILE A 68 -14.81 -2.94 15.65
C ILE A 68 -14.70 -3.38 14.20
N SER A 69 -14.79 -2.43 13.27
CA SER A 69 -14.59 -2.65 11.83
C SER A 69 -13.23 -3.27 11.54
N GLY A 70 -12.16 -2.72 12.11
CA GLY A 70 -10.79 -3.23 11.97
C GLY A 70 -10.64 -4.67 12.48
N ILE A 71 -11.18 -5.00 13.68
CA ILE A 71 -11.12 -6.35 14.23
C ILE A 71 -11.89 -7.33 13.33
N LEU A 72 -13.11 -7.00 12.90
CA LEU A 72 -13.91 -7.87 12.04
C LEU A 72 -13.26 -8.07 10.68
N THR A 73 -12.69 -7.03 10.10
CA THR A 73 -11.92 -7.11 8.84
C THR A 73 -10.70 -8.02 9.00
N PHE A 74 -9.93 -7.86 10.07
CA PHE A 74 -8.78 -8.73 10.36
C PHE A 74 -9.20 -10.21 10.51
N LEU A 75 -10.26 -10.48 11.28
CA LEU A 75 -10.79 -11.84 11.44
C LEU A 75 -11.31 -12.42 10.11
N THR A 76 -11.93 -11.59 9.27
CA THR A 76 -12.39 -11.98 7.93
C THR A 76 -11.20 -12.34 7.02
N LEU A 77 -10.12 -11.55 7.04
CA LEU A 77 -8.90 -11.85 6.28
C LEU A 77 -8.25 -13.16 6.76
N LEU A 78 -8.15 -13.36 8.07
CA LEU A 78 -7.63 -14.60 8.66
C LEU A 78 -8.48 -15.81 8.24
N ALA A 79 -9.80 -15.69 8.33
CA ALA A 79 -10.73 -16.74 7.89
C ALA A 79 -10.63 -17.00 6.38
N THR A 80 -10.40 -15.95 5.57
CA THR A 80 -10.17 -16.06 4.13
C THR A 80 -8.95 -16.89 3.82
N VAL A 81 -7.81 -16.58 4.45
CA VAL A 81 -6.56 -17.36 4.29
C VAL A 81 -6.76 -18.82 4.69
N LEU A 82 -7.42 -19.05 5.84
CA LEU A 82 -7.72 -20.40 6.32
C LEU A 82 -8.58 -21.18 5.31
N VAL A 83 -9.72 -20.62 4.90
CA VAL A 83 -10.67 -21.31 3.99
C VAL A 83 -10.04 -21.48 2.61
N TYR A 84 -9.27 -20.52 2.11
CA TYR A 84 -8.53 -20.62 0.86
C TYR A 84 -7.49 -21.75 0.91
N GLY A 85 -6.71 -21.84 2.01
CA GLY A 85 -5.76 -22.94 2.22
C GLY A 85 -6.45 -24.29 2.31
N LEU A 86 -7.57 -24.40 3.04
CA LEU A 86 -8.37 -25.61 3.13
C LEU A 86 -8.94 -26.04 1.76
N MET A 87 -9.32 -25.10 0.92
CA MET A 87 -9.75 -25.35 -0.47
C MET A 87 -8.61 -25.97 -1.31
N GLY A 88 -7.38 -25.58 -1.07
CA GLY A 88 -6.20 -26.18 -1.68
C GLY A 88 -5.96 -27.61 -1.18
N LEU A 89 -6.15 -27.86 0.10
CA LEU A 89 -5.94 -29.18 0.73
C LEU A 89 -7.05 -30.17 0.38
N SER A 90 -8.30 -29.71 0.29
CA SER A 90 -9.47 -30.58 0.19
C SER A 90 -10.42 -30.18 -0.93
N PRO A 91 -10.67 -31.06 -1.91
CA PRO A 91 -11.69 -30.83 -2.92
C PRO A 91 -13.13 -30.86 -2.35
N ALA A 92 -13.31 -31.28 -1.08
CA ALA A 92 -14.59 -31.18 -0.40
C ALA A 92 -15.05 -29.74 -0.19
N ILE A 93 -14.12 -28.79 -0.07
CA ILE A 93 -14.45 -27.37 0.06
C ILE A 93 -14.98 -26.83 -1.28
N PRO A 94 -16.21 -26.32 -1.33
CA PRO A 94 -16.86 -25.94 -2.57
C PRO A 94 -16.26 -24.68 -3.19
N LYS A 95 -15.43 -24.84 -4.22
CA LYS A 95 -14.75 -23.73 -4.93
C LYS A 95 -15.74 -22.67 -5.43
N ARG A 96 -16.92 -23.07 -5.88
CA ARG A 96 -17.98 -22.16 -6.33
C ARG A 96 -18.54 -21.22 -5.25
N ILE A 97 -18.32 -21.55 -3.97
CA ILE A 97 -18.70 -20.69 -2.84
C ILE A 97 -17.51 -19.85 -2.40
N VAL A 98 -16.35 -20.48 -2.25
CA VAL A 98 -15.15 -19.84 -1.69
C VAL A 98 -14.51 -18.88 -2.68
N LEU A 99 -14.29 -19.29 -3.93
CA LEU A 99 -13.56 -18.47 -4.91
C LEU A 99 -14.21 -17.10 -5.19
N PRO A 100 -15.54 -16.98 -5.39
CA PRO A 100 -16.12 -15.66 -5.62
C PRO A 100 -15.86 -14.69 -4.46
N VAL A 101 -15.97 -15.16 -3.21
CA VAL A 101 -15.70 -14.32 -2.03
C VAL A 101 -14.23 -13.96 -1.93
N VAL A 102 -13.33 -14.94 -2.11
CA VAL A 102 -11.87 -14.72 -2.09
C VAL A 102 -11.45 -13.76 -3.20
N ILE A 103 -11.96 -13.94 -4.43
CA ILE A 103 -11.67 -13.05 -5.56
C ILE A 103 -12.20 -11.64 -5.27
N PHE A 104 -13.41 -11.51 -4.72
CA PHE A 104 -13.98 -10.23 -4.38
C PHE A 104 -13.10 -9.49 -3.35
N ILE A 105 -12.69 -10.16 -2.27
CA ILE A 105 -11.77 -9.62 -1.27
C ILE A 105 -10.43 -9.22 -1.92
N ALA A 106 -9.85 -10.09 -2.75
CA ALA A 106 -8.59 -9.83 -3.43
C ALA A 106 -8.70 -8.61 -4.36
N VAL A 107 -9.77 -8.51 -5.15
CA VAL A 107 -10.03 -7.35 -6.03
C VAL A 107 -10.19 -6.07 -5.22
N SER A 108 -10.93 -6.11 -4.10
CA SER A 108 -11.09 -4.97 -3.21
C SER A 108 -9.75 -4.50 -2.65
N LEU A 109 -8.92 -5.42 -2.14
CA LEU A 109 -7.58 -5.12 -1.62
C LEU A 109 -6.64 -4.59 -2.71
N LEU A 110 -6.74 -5.10 -3.94
CA LEU A 110 -5.93 -4.62 -5.06
C LEU A 110 -6.47 -3.30 -5.63
N ALA A 111 -7.74 -2.97 -5.50
CA ALA A 111 -8.28 -1.69 -5.96
C ALA A 111 -7.87 -0.51 -5.06
N SER A 112 -7.73 -0.73 -3.74
CA SER A 112 -7.42 0.32 -2.76
C SER A 112 -6.12 1.08 -3.04
N PRO A 113 -4.96 0.45 -3.37
CA PRO A 113 -3.75 1.19 -3.73
C PRO A 113 -3.93 2.11 -4.94
N LEU A 114 -4.64 1.64 -5.98
CA LEU A 114 -4.92 2.47 -7.17
C LEU A 114 -5.85 3.63 -6.83
N ALA A 115 -6.88 3.40 -6.02
CA ALA A 115 -7.76 4.47 -5.55
C ALA A 115 -6.97 5.52 -4.75
N ALA A 116 -6.08 5.10 -3.84
CA ALA A 116 -5.22 6.00 -3.08
C ALA A 116 -4.26 6.80 -3.99
N ILE A 117 -3.69 6.19 -5.03
CA ILE A 117 -2.77 6.87 -5.95
C ILE A 117 -3.49 7.91 -6.83
N PHE A 118 -4.65 7.57 -7.38
CA PHE A 118 -5.31 8.40 -8.39
C PHE A 118 -6.44 9.26 -7.86
N TYR A 119 -7.12 8.80 -6.79
CA TYR A 119 -8.35 9.37 -6.26
C TYR A 119 -8.26 9.64 -4.75
N TYR A 120 -7.08 10.01 -4.24
CA TYR A 120 -6.88 10.26 -2.80
C TYR A 120 -7.93 11.18 -2.17
N GLN A 121 -8.33 12.23 -2.89
CA GLN A 121 -9.37 13.17 -2.42
C GLN A 121 -10.76 12.52 -2.24
N TRP A 122 -10.99 11.37 -2.86
CA TRP A 122 -12.25 10.62 -2.85
C TRP A 122 -12.11 9.28 -2.13
N ILE A 123 -11.03 9.09 -1.37
CA ILE A 123 -10.73 7.77 -0.76
C ILE A 123 -11.85 7.34 0.21
N LEU A 124 -12.38 8.27 1.01
CA LEU A 124 -13.46 7.97 1.96
C LEU A 124 -14.75 7.54 1.24
N GLN A 125 -15.09 8.19 0.12
CA GLN A 125 -16.24 7.81 -0.71
C GLN A 125 -16.01 6.45 -1.37
N PHE A 126 -14.78 6.20 -1.84
CA PHE A 126 -14.39 4.91 -2.40
C PHE A 126 -14.54 3.79 -1.36
N ASP A 127 -14.05 4.00 -0.14
CA ASP A 127 -14.13 3.02 0.94
C ASP A 127 -15.59 2.71 1.29
N LEU A 128 -16.45 3.72 1.42
CA LEU A 128 -17.89 3.52 1.64
C LEU A 128 -18.55 2.74 0.51
N ILE A 129 -18.22 3.04 -0.76
CA ILE A 129 -18.75 2.30 -1.91
C ILE A 129 -18.31 0.83 -1.86
N MET A 130 -17.05 0.58 -1.54
CA MET A 130 -16.52 -0.78 -1.44
C MET A 130 -17.16 -1.55 -0.28
N SER A 131 -17.35 -0.91 0.87
CA SER A 131 -18.05 -1.50 2.02
C SER A 131 -19.49 -1.85 1.70
N CYS A 132 -20.22 -0.97 1.01
CA CYS A 132 -21.56 -1.26 0.50
C CYS A 132 -21.55 -2.44 -0.49
N ALA A 133 -20.57 -2.50 -1.39
CA ALA A 133 -20.41 -3.60 -2.33
C ALA A 133 -20.15 -4.94 -1.63
N ILE A 134 -19.37 -4.95 -0.54
CA ILE A 134 -19.15 -6.14 0.31
C ILE A 134 -20.49 -6.64 0.88
N VAL A 135 -21.31 -5.74 1.42
CA VAL A 135 -22.61 -6.09 1.99
C VAL A 135 -23.56 -6.66 0.92
N VAL A 136 -23.70 -5.96 -0.21
CA VAL A 136 -24.56 -6.39 -1.33
C VAL A 136 -24.11 -7.76 -1.84
N PHE A 137 -22.82 -7.95 -2.06
CA PHE A 137 -22.26 -9.21 -2.53
C PHE A 137 -22.46 -10.34 -1.49
N GLY A 138 -22.21 -10.07 -0.20
CA GLY A 138 -22.42 -11.03 0.88
C GLY A 138 -23.87 -11.49 1.00
N VAL A 139 -24.81 -10.55 0.96
CA VAL A 139 -26.26 -10.84 0.96
C VAL A 139 -26.66 -11.65 -0.26
N ALA A 140 -26.21 -11.24 -1.46
CA ALA A 140 -26.49 -11.95 -2.70
C ALA A 140 -25.98 -13.41 -2.66
N MET A 141 -24.76 -13.63 -2.14
CA MET A 141 -24.20 -14.98 -1.96
C MET A 141 -25.04 -15.84 -1.00
N ILE A 142 -25.47 -15.28 0.12
CA ILE A 142 -26.31 -16.01 1.09
C ILE A 142 -27.67 -16.32 0.48
N CYS A 143 -28.31 -15.36 -0.19
CA CYS A 143 -29.58 -15.56 -0.88
C CYS A 143 -29.49 -16.65 -1.97
N TRP A 144 -28.40 -16.64 -2.74
CA TRP A 144 -28.13 -17.67 -3.74
C TRP A 144 -27.97 -19.06 -3.13
N LEU A 145 -27.25 -19.18 -2.02
CA LEU A 145 -27.00 -20.44 -1.32
C LEU A 145 -28.29 -21.03 -0.71
N GLN A 146 -29.15 -20.15 -0.20
CA GLN A 146 -30.37 -20.55 0.50
C GLN A 146 -31.63 -20.59 -0.39
N GLY A 147 -31.48 -20.18 -1.66
CA GLY A 147 -32.59 -20.16 -2.61
C GLY A 147 -33.65 -19.09 -2.33
N GLY A 148 -33.22 -17.94 -1.81
CA GLY A 148 -34.06 -16.78 -1.52
C GLY A 148 -33.71 -16.05 -0.23
N TRP A 149 -34.50 -15.07 0.17
CA TRP A 149 -34.32 -14.21 1.35
C TRP A 149 -34.56 -14.94 2.71
N LYS A 150 -34.11 -16.19 2.82
CA LYS A 150 -34.29 -17.00 4.03
C LYS A 150 -32.95 -17.17 4.71
N PHE A 151 -32.69 -16.40 5.73
CA PHE A 151 -31.46 -16.52 6.52
C PHE A 151 -31.59 -17.63 7.56
N ARG A 152 -31.15 -18.84 7.20
CA ARG A 152 -31.14 -20.02 8.08
C ARG A 152 -29.72 -20.38 8.46
N TRP A 153 -29.49 -20.68 9.72
CA TRP A 153 -28.20 -21.22 10.17
C TRP A 153 -28.20 -22.76 10.10
N PRO A 154 -27.11 -23.37 9.60
CA PRO A 154 -25.92 -22.78 9.03
C PRO A 154 -26.16 -22.15 7.64
N LEU A 155 -25.44 -21.05 7.32
CA LEU A 155 -25.60 -20.35 6.03
C LEU A 155 -25.24 -21.24 4.84
N VAL A 156 -24.28 -22.13 5.01
CA VAL A 156 -23.87 -23.16 4.04
C VAL A 156 -24.35 -24.51 4.54
N ALA A 157 -25.26 -25.14 3.81
CA ALA A 157 -25.74 -26.49 4.16
C ALA A 157 -24.64 -27.53 3.85
N ASP A 158 -24.58 -28.61 4.66
CA ASP A 158 -23.65 -29.72 4.53
C ASP A 158 -23.71 -30.43 3.16
N ARG A 159 -24.85 -30.37 2.48
CA ARG A 159 -25.01 -30.87 1.10
C ARG A 159 -24.11 -30.17 0.07
N HIS A 160 -23.66 -28.95 0.34
CA HIS A 160 -22.74 -28.22 -0.53
C HIS A 160 -21.28 -28.64 -0.36
N VAL A 161 -20.96 -29.32 0.73
CA VAL A 161 -19.62 -29.83 1.03
C VAL A 161 -19.44 -31.20 0.39
N GLY A 162 -18.35 -31.40 -0.34
CA GLY A 162 -18.02 -32.66 -0.98
C GLY A 162 -17.69 -33.77 0.02
N THR A 163 -17.59 -34.99 -0.50
CA THR A 163 -17.28 -36.19 0.30
C THR A 163 -15.78 -36.53 0.33
N ARG A 164 -15.02 -36.07 -0.68
CA ARG A 164 -13.60 -36.35 -0.77
C ARG A 164 -12.81 -35.43 0.17
N GLY A 165 -12.07 -36.00 1.10
CA GLY A 165 -11.23 -35.28 2.03
C GLY A 165 -9.98 -34.69 1.35
N PHE A 166 -8.80 -35.19 1.71
CA PHE A 166 -7.53 -34.72 1.16
C PHE A 166 -7.27 -35.24 -0.26
N SER A 167 -6.59 -34.44 -1.10
CA SER A 167 -6.17 -34.81 -2.46
C SER A 167 -4.82 -34.18 -2.80
N TRP A 168 -3.81 -35.03 -3.02
CA TRP A 168 -2.49 -34.58 -3.46
C TRP A 168 -2.54 -33.81 -4.79
N LEU A 169 -3.33 -34.28 -5.76
CA LEU A 169 -3.47 -33.58 -7.05
C LEU A 169 -4.05 -32.17 -6.87
N ASN A 170 -5.09 -32.04 -6.02
CA ASN A 170 -5.68 -30.73 -5.75
C ASN A 170 -4.68 -29.78 -5.07
N LEU A 171 -3.92 -30.30 -4.10
CA LEU A 171 -2.88 -29.54 -3.40
C LEU A 171 -1.76 -29.11 -4.36
N SER A 172 -1.25 -30.05 -5.17
CA SER A 172 -0.17 -29.74 -6.12
C SER A 172 -0.61 -28.69 -7.14
N LEU A 173 -1.80 -28.81 -7.73
CA LEU A 173 -2.34 -27.79 -8.65
C LEU A 173 -2.54 -26.45 -7.96
N PHE A 174 -3.03 -26.44 -6.72
CA PHE A 174 -3.20 -25.22 -5.93
C PHE A 174 -1.85 -24.54 -5.66
N VAL A 175 -0.85 -25.29 -5.22
CA VAL A 175 0.50 -24.76 -4.95
C VAL A 175 1.14 -24.22 -6.24
N LEU A 176 1.09 -24.99 -7.34
CA LEU A 176 1.64 -24.55 -8.63
C LEU A 176 0.96 -23.28 -9.13
N LEU A 177 -0.38 -23.21 -9.07
CA LEU A 177 -1.12 -22.03 -9.49
C LEU A 177 -0.72 -20.80 -8.64
N ASN A 178 -0.65 -20.95 -7.32
CA ASN A 178 -0.29 -19.85 -6.45
C ASN A 178 1.16 -19.40 -6.65
N LEU A 179 2.10 -20.35 -6.73
CA LEU A 179 3.53 -20.07 -6.84
C LEU A 179 3.91 -19.46 -8.20
N PHE A 180 3.34 -19.98 -9.29
CA PHE A 180 3.75 -19.59 -10.65
C PHE A 180 2.83 -18.59 -11.33
N VAL A 181 1.63 -18.37 -10.82
CA VAL A 181 0.69 -17.41 -11.41
C VAL A 181 0.30 -16.33 -10.41
N VAL A 182 -0.34 -16.69 -9.30
CA VAL A 182 -0.91 -15.68 -8.38
C VAL A 182 0.20 -14.82 -7.76
N LEU A 183 1.23 -15.44 -7.18
CA LEU A 183 2.31 -14.71 -6.51
C LEU A 183 3.08 -13.78 -7.47
N PRO A 184 3.53 -14.22 -8.67
CA PRO A 184 4.18 -13.32 -9.62
C PRO A 184 3.27 -12.18 -10.10
N VAL A 185 2.00 -12.46 -10.39
CA VAL A 185 1.05 -11.41 -10.82
C VAL A 185 0.84 -10.36 -9.73
N VAL A 186 0.66 -10.80 -8.46
CA VAL A 186 0.54 -9.88 -7.32
C VAL A 186 1.83 -9.09 -7.12
N ALA A 187 3.00 -9.73 -7.23
CA ALA A 187 4.28 -9.05 -7.09
C ALA A 187 4.49 -7.96 -8.18
N VAL A 188 4.18 -8.28 -9.44
CA VAL A 188 4.25 -7.31 -10.56
C VAL A 188 3.25 -6.17 -10.35
N TYR A 189 2.03 -6.50 -9.92
CA TYR A 189 1.01 -5.50 -9.62
C TYR A 189 1.46 -4.54 -8.50
N LEU A 190 1.93 -5.07 -7.37
CA LEU A 190 2.40 -4.26 -6.24
C LEU A 190 3.63 -3.41 -6.61
N GLY A 191 4.56 -3.99 -7.38
CA GLY A 191 5.70 -3.25 -7.93
C GLY A 191 5.25 -2.11 -8.86
N GLY A 192 4.26 -2.36 -9.71
CA GLY A 192 3.65 -1.34 -10.56
C GLY A 192 2.99 -0.23 -9.75
N CYS A 193 2.18 -0.58 -8.74
CA CYS A 193 1.57 0.40 -7.83
C CYS A 193 2.63 1.23 -7.09
N ALA A 194 3.69 0.60 -6.58
CA ALA A 194 4.79 1.31 -5.92
C ALA A 194 5.48 2.30 -6.87
N GLY A 195 5.76 1.88 -8.12
CA GLY A 195 6.34 2.76 -9.13
C GLY A 195 5.42 3.93 -9.50
N LEU A 196 4.12 3.67 -9.67
CA LEU A 196 3.12 4.72 -9.94
C LEU A 196 2.98 5.69 -8.76
N ALA A 197 2.93 5.19 -7.54
CA ALA A 197 2.85 6.01 -6.33
C ALA A 197 4.10 6.91 -6.21
N MET A 198 5.29 6.32 -6.37
CA MET A 198 6.54 7.05 -6.33
C MET A 198 6.54 8.20 -7.33
N ASN A 199 6.23 7.93 -8.59
CA ASN A 199 6.16 8.94 -9.65
C ASN A 199 5.10 10.02 -9.36
N ARG A 200 3.90 9.61 -8.94
CA ARG A 200 2.76 10.50 -8.71
C ARG A 200 2.98 11.45 -7.53
N PHE A 201 3.41 10.91 -6.38
CA PHE A 201 3.57 11.71 -5.16
C PHE A 201 4.82 12.58 -5.17
N THR A 202 5.80 12.27 -6.02
CA THR A 202 6.99 13.11 -6.19
C THR A 202 6.94 14.00 -7.44
N ASP A 203 5.84 14.02 -8.17
CA ASP A 203 5.70 14.79 -9.43
C ASP A 203 6.83 14.51 -10.42
N GLY A 204 7.16 13.21 -10.56
CA GLY A 204 8.22 12.72 -11.45
C GLY A 204 9.65 13.01 -10.98
N PHE A 205 9.85 13.49 -9.76
CA PHE A 205 11.21 13.62 -9.20
C PHE A 205 11.84 12.30 -8.79
N MET A 206 11.03 11.25 -8.54
CA MET A 206 11.50 9.90 -8.27
C MET A 206 10.62 8.89 -9.00
N PHE A 207 11.24 7.89 -9.63
CA PHE A 207 10.53 6.87 -10.38
C PHE A 207 11.28 5.54 -10.44
N LEU A 208 10.53 4.48 -10.71
CA LEU A 208 11.05 3.13 -10.82
C LEU A 208 11.40 2.82 -12.28
N ARG A 209 12.62 2.35 -12.52
CA ARG A 209 13.08 1.80 -13.82
C ARG A 209 13.58 0.37 -13.64
N PRO A 210 13.71 -0.43 -14.71
CA PRO A 210 14.30 -1.77 -14.61
C PRO A 210 15.73 -1.77 -14.03
N ALA A 211 16.48 -0.69 -14.22
CA ALA A 211 17.82 -0.52 -13.66
C ALA A 211 17.83 -0.23 -12.16
N GLY A 212 16.72 0.30 -11.60
CA GLY A 212 16.68 0.69 -10.20
C GLY A 212 15.71 1.83 -9.88
N ILE A 213 15.85 2.40 -8.70
CA ILE A 213 15.18 3.62 -8.29
C ILE A 213 15.98 4.81 -8.82
N VAL A 214 15.31 5.64 -9.60
CA VAL A 214 15.92 6.81 -10.23
C VAL A 214 15.34 8.08 -9.64
N VAL A 215 16.21 9.06 -9.39
CA VAL A 215 15.83 10.42 -9.02
C VAL A 215 16.21 11.39 -10.13
N GLN A 216 15.37 12.38 -10.39
CA GLN A 216 15.62 13.40 -11.41
C GLN A 216 15.96 14.74 -10.75
N ALA A 217 17.22 15.14 -10.85
CA ALA A 217 17.63 16.51 -10.53
C ALA A 217 17.09 17.47 -11.59
N ARG A 218 16.60 18.64 -11.16
CA ARG A 218 16.03 19.65 -12.05
C ARG A 218 16.68 21.02 -11.79
N LYS A 219 17.23 21.59 -12.84
CA LYS A 219 17.84 22.93 -12.83
C LYS A 219 16.87 23.96 -13.34
N TYR A 220 16.67 25.00 -12.55
CA TYR A 220 15.81 26.13 -12.86
C TYR A 220 16.65 27.40 -12.97
N THR A 221 16.27 28.29 -13.87
CA THR A 221 16.92 29.59 -14.07
C THR A 221 15.88 30.68 -14.11
N ARG A 222 16.25 31.87 -13.62
CA ARG A 222 15.42 33.07 -13.70
C ARG A 222 16.11 34.10 -14.61
N ASP A 223 15.36 35.06 -15.16
CA ASP A 223 15.85 36.04 -16.12
C ASP A 223 17.01 36.91 -15.63
N ASP A 224 17.16 37.07 -14.30
CA ASP A 224 18.27 37.77 -13.68
C ASP A 224 19.56 36.92 -13.57
N GLY A 225 19.59 35.74 -14.21
CA GLY A 225 20.73 34.83 -14.23
C GLY A 225 20.90 33.93 -13.00
N LYS A 226 19.97 34.01 -12.02
CA LYS A 226 20.01 33.16 -10.83
C LYS A 226 19.57 31.75 -11.13
N THR A 227 20.23 30.76 -10.49
CA THR A 227 19.92 29.34 -10.69
C THR A 227 19.51 28.65 -9.39
N VAL A 228 18.59 27.70 -9.49
CA VAL A 228 18.21 26.78 -8.41
C VAL A 228 18.27 25.36 -8.94
N LEU A 229 19.09 24.53 -8.31
CA LEU A 229 19.16 23.09 -8.57
C LEU A 229 18.39 22.34 -7.47
N LEU A 230 17.25 21.74 -7.82
CA LEU A 230 16.53 20.83 -6.94
C LEU A 230 17.10 19.44 -7.10
N PHE A 231 17.58 18.88 -6.01
CA PHE A 231 18.17 17.55 -5.99
C PHE A 231 17.40 16.63 -5.04
N PRO A 232 16.59 15.68 -5.60
CA PRO A 232 15.81 14.76 -4.76
C PRO A 232 16.73 13.79 -4.03
N MET A 233 16.68 13.82 -2.70
CA MET A 233 17.49 12.95 -1.84
C MET A 233 16.67 11.73 -1.39
N SER A 234 17.38 10.65 -1.09
CA SER A 234 16.87 9.48 -0.41
C SER A 234 17.67 9.24 0.86
N HIS A 235 17.03 8.85 1.96
CA HIS A 235 17.71 8.55 3.22
C HIS A 235 18.65 7.35 3.14
N ILE A 236 18.38 6.43 2.22
CA ILE A 236 19.24 5.29 1.90
C ILE A 236 19.40 5.20 0.39
N ALA A 237 20.64 5.01 -0.08
CA ALA A 237 20.96 4.88 -1.50
C ALA A 237 22.31 4.18 -1.66
N ASP A 238 22.72 3.97 -2.90
CA ASP A 238 24.10 3.55 -3.20
C ASP A 238 25.10 4.66 -2.82
N SER A 239 26.25 4.31 -2.25
CA SER A 239 27.31 5.29 -1.93
C SER A 239 27.78 6.09 -3.15
N SER A 240 27.71 5.48 -4.35
CA SER A 240 28.00 6.15 -5.63
C SER A 240 27.04 7.30 -5.92
N PHE A 241 25.76 7.13 -5.59
CA PHE A 241 24.75 8.18 -5.73
C PHE A 241 25.14 9.43 -4.93
N TYR A 242 25.44 9.30 -3.64
CA TYR A 242 25.81 10.45 -2.82
C TYR A 242 27.08 11.14 -3.32
N ARG A 243 28.06 10.37 -3.81
CA ARG A 243 29.26 10.94 -4.44
C ARG A 243 28.94 11.75 -5.68
N SER A 244 28.08 11.23 -6.56
CA SER A 244 27.66 11.95 -7.76
C SER A 244 26.93 13.25 -7.41
N VAL A 245 26.04 13.23 -6.39
CA VAL A 245 25.39 14.46 -5.91
C VAL A 245 26.40 15.49 -5.44
N MET A 246 27.38 15.07 -4.60
CA MET A 246 28.41 15.98 -4.09
C MET A 246 29.26 16.61 -5.21
N GLN A 247 29.49 15.90 -6.31
CA GLN A 247 30.24 16.40 -7.47
C GLN A 247 29.48 17.46 -8.28
N THR A 248 28.13 17.50 -8.17
CA THR A 248 27.33 18.52 -8.87
C THR A 248 27.30 19.87 -8.16
N VAL A 249 27.73 19.94 -6.91
CA VAL A 249 27.75 21.17 -6.12
C VAL A 249 29.01 21.97 -6.43
N SER A 250 28.84 23.21 -6.88
CA SER A 250 29.97 24.11 -7.13
C SER A 250 30.43 24.81 -5.83
N THR A 251 31.70 25.27 -5.83
CA THR A 251 32.26 25.99 -4.68
C THR A 251 31.56 27.31 -4.38
N ASN A 252 30.88 27.90 -5.37
CA ASN A 252 30.17 29.18 -5.25
C ASN A 252 28.66 29.02 -4.97
N SER A 253 28.18 27.80 -4.83
CA SER A 253 26.76 27.54 -4.57
C SER A 253 26.42 27.73 -3.10
N VAL A 254 25.22 28.26 -2.83
CA VAL A 254 24.59 28.20 -1.50
C VAL A 254 23.76 26.92 -1.43
N VAL A 255 24.09 26.06 -0.49
CA VAL A 255 23.41 24.75 -0.32
C VAL A 255 22.46 24.84 0.86
N LEU A 256 21.15 24.71 0.58
CA LEU A 256 20.10 24.74 1.58
C LEU A 256 19.81 23.33 2.08
N LEU A 257 20.39 22.97 3.22
CA LEU A 257 20.35 21.61 3.76
C LEU A 257 19.02 21.28 4.44
N GLU A 258 18.50 20.08 4.16
CA GLU A 258 17.44 19.44 4.92
C GLU A 258 17.97 18.91 6.26
N GLY A 259 17.14 18.91 7.27
CA GLY A 259 17.40 18.30 8.57
C GLY A 259 16.82 19.13 9.70
N VAL A 260 15.70 18.66 10.24
CA VAL A 260 15.05 19.29 11.40
C VAL A 260 16.01 19.33 12.59
N THR A 261 15.90 20.38 13.39
CA THR A 261 16.61 20.48 14.67
C THR A 261 15.66 20.14 15.81
N ASP A 262 16.20 19.62 16.90
CA ASP A 262 15.44 19.31 18.12
C ASP A 262 16.17 19.91 19.33
N LYS A 263 16.07 21.23 19.47
CA LYS A 263 16.74 21.97 20.56
C LYS A 263 16.13 21.68 21.92
N SER A 264 14.89 21.24 21.95
CA SER A 264 14.11 20.99 23.17
C SER A 264 14.02 19.52 23.55
N ASN A 265 14.68 18.62 22.80
CA ASN A 265 14.63 17.16 22.99
C ASN A 265 13.20 16.59 23.04
N LEU A 266 12.36 17.01 22.12
CA LEU A 266 10.95 16.56 22.01
C LEU A 266 10.82 15.19 21.35
N LEU A 267 11.83 14.78 20.56
CA LEU A 267 11.90 13.46 19.96
C LEU A 267 12.72 12.52 20.87
N THR A 268 12.04 11.56 21.46
CA THR A 268 12.67 10.59 22.38
C THR A 268 13.56 9.58 21.67
N HIS A 269 13.28 9.32 20.39
CA HIS A 269 14.03 8.37 19.55
C HIS A 269 14.26 8.97 18.17
N GLY A 270 15.53 9.03 17.76
CA GLY A 270 15.89 9.40 16.40
C GLY A 270 15.49 8.30 15.39
N ILE A 271 15.02 8.69 14.23
CA ILE A 271 14.79 7.75 13.13
C ILE A 271 16.15 7.48 12.47
N SER A 272 16.67 6.25 12.59
CA SER A 272 17.91 5.80 11.95
C SER A 272 17.61 4.73 10.92
N TYR A 273 18.07 4.95 9.71
CA TYR A 273 17.92 3.99 8.61
C TYR A 273 19.08 2.98 8.52
N LYS A 274 20.03 3.04 9.47
CA LYS A 274 21.27 2.23 9.46
C LYS A 274 21.03 0.73 9.35
N ARG A 275 20.02 0.21 10.06
CA ARG A 275 19.67 -1.21 10.00
C ARG A 275 19.14 -1.61 8.62
N ALA A 276 18.26 -0.80 8.03
CA ALA A 276 17.71 -1.01 6.70
C ALA A 276 18.82 -0.86 5.63
N ALA A 277 19.63 0.17 5.71
CA ALA A 277 20.77 0.38 4.82
C ALA A 277 21.72 -0.82 4.84
N LYS A 278 22.11 -1.29 6.04
CA LYS A 278 22.97 -2.47 6.18
C LYS A 278 22.36 -3.74 5.60
N SER A 279 21.07 -4.00 5.83
CA SER A 279 20.39 -5.20 5.32
C SER A 279 20.27 -5.21 3.81
N LEU A 280 20.18 -4.03 3.19
CA LEU A 280 20.08 -3.85 1.74
C LEU A 280 21.43 -3.59 1.06
N HIS A 281 22.53 -3.57 1.81
CA HIS A 281 23.90 -3.22 1.32
C HIS A 281 23.96 -1.81 0.71
N LEU A 282 23.17 -0.89 1.26
CA LEU A 282 23.11 0.52 0.88
C LEU A 282 23.83 1.39 1.92
N ALA A 283 24.09 2.65 1.56
CA ALA A 283 24.60 3.68 2.44
C ALA A 283 23.46 4.52 3.04
N GLU A 284 23.68 5.06 4.23
CA GLU A 284 22.78 6.02 4.87
C GLU A 284 23.22 7.45 4.50
N GLN A 285 22.27 8.30 4.10
CA GLN A 285 22.54 9.70 3.70
C GLN A 285 23.39 10.43 4.74
N HIS A 286 23.05 10.29 6.02
CA HIS A 286 23.75 11.00 7.10
C HIS A 286 25.23 10.62 7.24
N GLU A 287 25.60 9.38 6.87
CA GLU A 287 26.98 8.90 6.95
C GLU A 287 27.80 9.26 5.69
N ASP A 288 27.20 9.14 4.50
CA ASP A 288 27.91 9.22 3.22
C ASP A 288 27.80 10.59 2.52
N PHE A 289 26.75 11.37 2.81
CA PHE A 289 26.58 12.69 2.20
C PHE A 289 27.19 13.78 3.04
N LYS A 290 28.46 14.08 2.78
CA LYS A 290 29.24 15.12 3.49
C LYS A 290 29.80 16.13 2.50
N LEU A 291 29.02 17.17 2.26
CA LEU A 291 29.45 18.27 1.39
C LEU A 291 30.66 19.00 1.98
N GLN A 292 31.67 19.20 1.14
CA GLN A 292 32.88 19.94 1.45
C GLN A 292 32.98 21.26 0.67
N GLN A 293 32.05 21.49 -0.26
CA GLN A 293 32.06 22.65 -1.15
C GLN A 293 30.75 23.41 -1.02
N GLY A 294 30.80 24.71 -1.31
CA GLY A 294 29.65 25.61 -1.21
C GLY A 294 29.43 26.17 0.20
N GLU A 295 28.59 27.18 0.32
CA GLU A 295 28.11 27.72 1.59
C GLU A 295 26.97 26.87 2.11
N LEU A 296 27.18 26.15 3.21
CA LEU A 296 26.18 25.26 3.80
C LEU A 296 25.23 26.04 4.73
N VAL A 297 23.97 26.09 4.42
CA VAL A 297 22.93 26.78 5.20
C VAL A 297 21.88 25.76 5.66
N ARG A 298 21.68 25.66 6.97
CA ARG A 298 20.56 24.88 7.51
C ARG A 298 19.26 25.62 7.18
N ALA A 299 18.39 24.98 6.44
CA ALA A 299 17.18 25.59 5.89
C ALA A 299 15.88 24.86 6.30
N ASP A 300 15.95 24.11 7.41
CA ASP A 300 14.82 23.35 7.93
C ASP A 300 14.35 23.90 9.29
N VAL A 301 13.14 23.51 9.69
CA VAL A 301 12.49 23.97 10.92
C VAL A 301 13.04 23.25 12.16
N ASP A 302 12.72 23.79 13.34
CA ASP A 302 12.88 23.07 14.60
C ASP A 302 11.62 22.25 14.89
N VAL A 303 11.78 21.05 15.45
CA VAL A 303 10.63 20.18 15.76
C VAL A 303 9.64 20.78 16.76
N SER A 304 10.05 21.81 17.52
CA SER A 304 9.14 22.58 18.38
C SER A 304 8.04 23.32 17.62
N GLU A 305 8.19 23.48 16.30
CA GLU A 305 7.15 24.04 15.43
C GLU A 305 6.07 23.01 15.02
N PHE A 306 6.28 21.72 15.33
CA PHE A 306 5.33 20.66 15.01
C PHE A 306 4.20 20.57 16.04
N SER A 307 3.04 20.13 15.58
CA SER A 307 1.91 19.84 16.45
C SER A 307 2.22 18.68 17.40
N SER A 308 1.51 18.65 18.53
CA SER A 308 1.66 17.55 19.50
C SER A 308 1.32 16.18 18.91
N ASN A 309 0.37 16.12 17.98
CA ASN A 309 0.00 14.88 17.28
C ASN A 309 1.13 14.40 16.36
N THR A 310 1.77 15.32 15.63
CA THR A 310 2.93 15.00 14.78
C THR A 310 4.10 14.50 15.63
N LEU A 311 4.40 15.17 16.75
CA LEU A 311 5.44 14.73 17.68
C LEU A 311 5.15 13.34 18.26
N ALA A 312 3.90 13.08 18.67
CA ALA A 312 3.51 11.77 19.17
C ALA A 312 3.68 10.68 18.10
N ALA A 313 3.24 10.93 16.87
CA ALA A 313 3.41 10.01 15.75
C ALA A 313 4.88 9.73 15.44
N LEU A 314 5.74 10.78 15.39
CA LEU A 314 7.18 10.63 15.16
C LEU A 314 7.87 9.84 16.28
N ASN A 315 7.48 10.05 17.54
CA ASN A 315 8.01 9.28 18.67
C ASN A 315 7.63 7.80 18.60
N ILE A 316 6.39 7.47 18.18
CA ILE A 316 5.96 6.08 17.96
C ILE A 316 6.77 5.46 16.81
N VAL A 317 6.93 6.16 15.69
CA VAL A 317 7.73 5.70 14.56
C VAL A 317 9.19 5.50 14.96
N GLY A 318 9.77 6.44 15.71
CA GLY A 318 11.13 6.32 16.24
C GLY A 318 11.30 5.10 17.15
N LEU A 319 10.34 4.86 18.05
CA LEU A 319 10.34 3.69 18.93
C LEU A 319 10.26 2.38 18.14
N LEU A 320 9.38 2.31 17.14
CA LEU A 320 9.28 1.15 16.23
C LEU A 320 10.60 0.89 15.48
N HIS A 321 11.33 1.92 15.11
CA HIS A 321 12.64 1.76 14.48
C HIS A 321 13.70 1.18 15.44
N VAL A 322 13.64 1.57 16.73
CA VAL A 322 14.59 1.11 17.75
C VAL A 322 14.25 -0.29 18.25
N GLU A 323 13.02 -0.49 18.71
CA GLU A 323 12.59 -1.75 19.36
C GLU A 323 12.03 -2.79 18.39
N GLY A 324 11.59 -2.37 17.21
CA GLY A 324 10.84 -3.23 16.29
C GLY A 324 9.39 -3.45 16.74
N VAL A 325 8.69 -4.36 16.04
CA VAL A 325 7.32 -4.74 16.38
C VAL A 325 7.37 -5.81 17.48
N ASN A 326 6.95 -5.46 18.69
CA ASN A 326 6.87 -6.33 19.86
C ASN A 326 5.58 -6.05 20.64
N ALA A 327 5.32 -6.79 21.73
CA ALA A 327 4.09 -6.63 22.52
C ALA A 327 3.92 -5.20 23.11
N HIS A 328 5.02 -4.56 23.49
CA HIS A 328 5.04 -3.18 24.01
C HIS A 328 4.68 -2.17 22.93
N THR A 329 5.38 -2.19 21.79
CA THR A 329 5.12 -1.27 20.67
C THR A 329 3.75 -1.48 20.04
N LEU A 330 3.27 -2.74 19.99
CA LEU A 330 1.91 -3.06 19.55
C LEU A 330 0.86 -2.49 20.50
N SER A 331 1.08 -2.59 21.83
CA SER A 331 0.18 -2.00 22.84
C SER A 331 0.09 -0.49 22.71
N LEU A 332 1.23 0.19 22.43
CA LEU A 332 1.26 1.64 22.20
C LEU A 332 0.50 2.02 20.91
N LEU A 333 0.70 1.26 19.83
CA LEU A 333 -0.06 1.47 18.58
C LEU A 333 -1.56 1.28 18.78
N MET A 334 -1.97 0.26 19.53
CA MET A 334 -3.39 0.01 19.84
C MET A 334 -3.99 1.08 20.76
N GLY A 335 -3.16 1.69 21.62
CA GLY A 335 -3.56 2.78 22.50
C GLY A 335 -3.48 4.17 21.85
N TYR A 336 -2.85 4.27 20.68
CA TYR A 336 -2.75 5.53 19.94
C TYR A 336 -4.11 5.89 19.34
N ASN A 337 -4.71 6.95 19.87
CA ASN A 337 -6.00 7.46 19.40
C ASN A 337 -5.81 8.91 18.94
N PRO A 338 -5.35 9.10 17.68
CA PRO A 338 -5.13 10.43 17.15
C PRO A 338 -6.44 11.20 16.94
N SER A 339 -6.35 12.53 16.90
CA SER A 339 -7.47 13.38 16.48
C SER A 339 -7.84 13.13 15.02
N ALA A 340 -9.06 13.46 14.63
CA ALA A 340 -9.56 13.26 13.25
C ALA A 340 -8.74 14.03 12.20
N ASP A 341 -8.05 15.08 12.60
CA ASP A 341 -7.24 15.96 11.74
C ASP A 341 -5.73 15.62 11.78
N VAL A 342 -5.33 14.50 12.43
CA VAL A 342 -3.91 14.12 12.58
C VAL A 342 -3.20 13.97 11.23
N GLU A 343 -3.88 13.43 10.24
CA GLU A 343 -3.32 13.25 8.89
C GLU A 343 -3.00 14.60 8.24
N GLN A 344 -3.92 15.57 8.35
CA GLN A 344 -3.69 16.93 7.86
C GLN A 344 -2.55 17.60 8.62
N GLN A 345 -2.49 17.46 9.95
CA GLN A 345 -1.42 18.02 10.76
C GLN A 345 -0.05 17.42 10.41
N LEU A 346 0.02 16.10 10.18
CA LEU A 346 1.24 15.44 9.70
C LEU A 346 1.69 16.00 8.35
N LEU A 347 0.77 16.16 7.41
CA LEU A 347 1.08 16.72 6.10
C LEU A 347 1.57 18.17 6.21
N ASP A 348 0.89 18.99 7.02
CA ASP A 348 1.25 20.38 7.24
C ASP A 348 2.65 20.51 7.89
N ASP A 349 2.91 19.74 8.94
CA ASP A 349 4.17 19.79 9.68
C ASP A 349 5.34 19.21 8.89
N ILE A 350 5.17 18.00 8.32
CA ILE A 350 6.27 17.28 7.67
C ILE A 350 6.58 17.84 6.27
N LEU A 351 5.58 18.36 5.55
CA LEU A 351 5.79 18.88 4.19
C LEU A 351 5.62 20.38 4.08
N LEU A 352 4.45 20.93 4.44
CA LEU A 352 4.12 22.32 4.07
C LEU A 352 4.93 23.34 4.85
N LYS A 353 5.04 23.23 6.17
CA LYS A 353 5.85 24.13 7.00
C LYS A 353 7.32 24.09 6.62
N ARG A 354 7.87 22.89 6.44
CA ARG A 354 9.27 22.71 6.06
C ARG A 354 9.55 23.29 4.68
N ASN A 355 8.66 23.05 3.69
CA ASN A 355 8.77 23.67 2.37
C ASN A 355 8.70 25.21 2.45
N ALA A 356 7.78 25.75 3.24
CA ALA A 356 7.66 27.20 3.42
C ALA A 356 8.94 27.78 4.04
N HIS A 357 9.56 27.08 4.99
CA HIS A 357 10.78 27.53 5.64
C HIS A 357 11.96 27.58 4.66
N VAL A 358 12.25 26.49 3.93
CA VAL A 358 13.35 26.48 2.95
C VAL A 358 13.17 27.54 1.85
N LEU A 359 11.92 27.76 1.40
CA LEU A 359 11.60 28.82 0.43
C LEU A 359 11.78 30.22 1.03
N GLY A 360 11.50 30.39 2.31
CA GLY A 360 11.79 31.63 3.05
C GLY A 360 13.29 31.92 3.10
N VAL A 361 14.10 30.90 3.43
CA VAL A 361 15.57 30.98 3.44
C VAL A 361 16.10 31.26 2.03
N LEU A 362 15.60 30.58 1.01
CA LEU A 362 15.96 30.85 -0.39
C LEU A 362 15.72 32.32 -0.75
N ARG A 363 14.49 32.84 -0.49
CA ARG A 363 14.14 34.24 -0.80
C ARG A 363 15.05 35.23 -0.08
N ALA A 364 15.38 34.96 1.18
CA ALA A 364 16.29 35.81 1.95
C ALA A 364 17.72 35.83 1.40
N ARG A 365 18.17 34.76 0.76
CA ARG A 365 19.52 34.61 0.20
C ARG A 365 19.62 35.01 -1.26
N LEU A 366 18.51 35.10 -2.00
CA LEU A 366 18.52 35.51 -3.42
C LEU A 366 19.29 36.82 -3.70
N PRO A 367 19.26 37.88 -2.84
CA PRO A 367 20.03 39.10 -3.12
C PRO A 367 21.54 38.91 -3.05
N SER A 368 22.04 37.92 -2.28
CA SER A 368 23.46 37.75 -1.98
C SER A 368 24.16 36.63 -2.78
N ALA A 369 23.40 35.78 -3.49
CA ALA A 369 23.96 34.66 -4.23
C ALA A 369 23.22 34.42 -5.55
N ASN A 370 23.87 33.74 -6.48
CA ASN A 370 23.32 33.43 -7.80
C ASN A 370 22.98 31.94 -7.99
N ASP A 371 23.72 31.05 -7.31
CA ASP A 371 23.58 29.61 -7.50
C ASP A 371 23.15 28.95 -6.19
N PHE A 372 22.02 28.26 -6.23
CA PHE A 372 21.44 27.55 -5.10
C PHE A 372 21.30 26.06 -5.40
N VAL A 373 21.60 25.22 -4.40
CA VAL A 373 21.33 23.79 -4.46
C VAL A 373 20.47 23.40 -3.26
N ILE A 374 19.38 22.68 -3.54
CA ILE A 374 18.41 22.24 -2.53
C ILE A 374 18.36 20.70 -2.53
N PRO A 375 19.27 20.02 -1.77
CA PRO A 375 19.30 18.57 -1.67
C PRO A 375 18.32 18.11 -0.57
N TRP A 376 17.06 18.00 -0.92
CA TRP A 376 15.97 17.67 -0.01
C TRP A 376 15.25 16.38 -0.42
N GLY A 377 14.59 15.72 0.53
CA GLY A 377 13.82 14.50 0.27
C GLY A 377 12.85 14.64 -0.90
N ALA A 378 12.75 13.58 -1.73
CA ALA A 378 11.97 13.61 -2.98
C ALA A 378 10.51 14.05 -2.78
N ALA A 379 9.91 13.77 -1.61
CA ALA A 379 8.55 14.18 -1.27
C ALA A 379 8.35 15.70 -1.21
N HIS A 380 9.41 16.47 -0.90
CA HIS A 380 9.38 17.93 -0.82
C HIS A 380 9.45 18.59 -2.21
N MET A 381 10.05 17.91 -3.19
CA MET A 381 10.43 18.49 -4.47
C MET A 381 9.27 19.06 -5.28
N ALA A 382 8.14 18.36 -5.32
CA ALA A 382 6.94 18.82 -6.03
C ALA A 382 6.43 20.18 -5.50
N GLY A 383 6.40 20.34 -4.18
CA GLY A 383 5.98 21.58 -3.53
C GLY A 383 6.96 22.71 -3.76
N ILE A 384 8.26 22.45 -3.55
CA ILE A 384 9.33 23.45 -3.74
C ILE A 384 9.39 23.89 -5.21
N SER A 385 9.35 22.94 -6.15
CA SER A 385 9.37 23.22 -7.59
C SER A 385 8.24 24.17 -8.01
N ARG A 386 7.01 23.92 -7.56
CA ARG A 386 5.87 24.81 -7.91
C ARG A 386 6.07 26.23 -7.40
N GLU A 387 6.60 26.40 -6.21
CA GLU A 387 6.78 27.72 -5.61
C GLU A 387 7.94 28.51 -6.24
N ILE A 388 9.05 27.85 -6.60
CA ILE A 388 10.13 28.55 -7.32
C ILE A 388 9.68 28.97 -8.73
N GLN A 389 8.89 28.14 -9.41
CA GLN A 389 8.32 28.50 -10.72
C GLN A 389 7.38 29.72 -10.60
N LYS A 390 6.52 29.79 -9.59
CA LYS A 390 5.72 31.00 -9.29
C LYS A 390 6.58 32.23 -9.02
N SER A 391 7.84 32.05 -8.59
CA SER A 391 8.79 33.12 -8.35
C SER A 391 9.63 33.49 -9.58
N GLY A 392 9.20 33.05 -10.78
CA GLY A 392 9.80 33.41 -12.08
C GLY A 392 10.96 32.51 -12.49
N PHE A 393 11.18 31.39 -11.84
CA PHE A 393 12.17 30.41 -12.28
C PHE A 393 11.56 29.44 -13.32
N HIS A 394 12.30 29.16 -14.39
CA HIS A 394 11.91 28.23 -15.45
C HIS A 394 12.83 27.02 -15.48
N LEU A 395 12.28 25.83 -15.73
CA LEU A 395 13.03 24.59 -15.86
C LEU A 395 13.88 24.64 -17.13
N VAL A 396 15.19 24.52 -17.01
CA VAL A 396 16.12 24.58 -18.15
C VAL A 396 16.84 23.26 -18.43
N ALA A 397 17.04 22.42 -17.42
CA ALA A 397 17.69 21.14 -17.60
C ALA A 397 17.28 20.12 -16.55
N THR A 398 17.35 18.84 -16.92
CA THR A 398 17.13 17.71 -16.03
C THR A 398 18.26 16.70 -16.15
N HIS A 399 18.51 15.96 -15.06
CA HIS A 399 19.48 14.88 -15.04
C HIS A 399 18.98 13.74 -14.14
N ASP A 400 19.02 12.51 -14.66
CA ASP A 400 18.58 11.32 -13.98
C ASP A 400 19.75 10.63 -13.27
N PHE A 401 19.62 10.39 -11.97
CA PHE A 401 20.61 9.66 -11.15
C PHE A 401 19.97 8.36 -10.65
N VAL A 402 20.68 7.24 -10.76
CA VAL A 402 20.24 5.99 -10.15
C VAL A 402 20.60 6.03 -8.66
N ALA A 403 19.59 6.16 -7.81
CA ALA A 403 19.79 6.19 -6.37
C ALA A 403 20.02 4.79 -5.78
N ILE A 404 19.30 3.78 -6.28
CA ILE A 404 19.44 2.38 -5.87
C ILE A 404 19.43 1.51 -7.12
N HIS A 405 20.50 0.76 -7.37
CA HIS A 405 20.59 -0.18 -8.47
C HIS A 405 19.94 -1.53 -8.13
N PHE A 406 19.22 -2.13 -9.07
CA PHE A 406 18.73 -3.49 -8.97
C PHE A 406 19.70 -4.48 -9.63
N GLY A 407 20.01 -5.59 -8.95
CA GLY A 407 20.81 -6.67 -9.53
C GLY A 407 22.31 -6.57 -9.33
N GLY A 408 22.81 -5.76 -8.42
CA GLY A 408 24.20 -5.82 -7.93
C GLY A 408 25.30 -5.43 -8.92
N LYS A 409 24.99 -5.11 -10.16
CA LYS A 409 25.94 -4.51 -11.10
C LYS A 409 26.01 -3.01 -10.79
N LYS A 410 27.00 -2.61 -10.01
CA LYS A 410 27.57 -1.25 -10.09
C LYS A 410 28.17 -1.08 -11.48
N GLY A 411 27.29 -1.09 -12.49
CA GLY A 411 27.67 -0.81 -13.86
C GLY A 411 27.98 0.66 -13.95
N ASP A 412 29.08 0.96 -14.57
CA ASP A 412 29.39 2.24 -15.15
C ASP A 412 28.25 2.60 -16.13
N THR A 413 27.15 3.11 -15.57
CA THR A 413 26.12 3.74 -16.38
C THR A 413 26.78 5.00 -16.83
N THR A 414 27.23 5.02 -18.11
CA THR A 414 27.62 6.25 -18.77
C THR A 414 26.60 7.30 -18.43
N ASP A 415 27.02 8.28 -17.62
CA ASP A 415 26.19 9.40 -17.21
C ASP A 415 25.58 10.02 -18.48
N PRO A 416 24.25 9.98 -18.71
CA PRO A 416 23.64 10.52 -19.91
C PRO A 416 23.80 12.03 -20.05
N GLY A 417 24.39 12.68 -19.02
CA GLY A 417 24.53 14.13 -18.98
C GLY A 417 23.21 14.87 -18.76
N TRP A 418 23.30 16.19 -18.74
CA TRP A 418 22.13 17.06 -18.55
C TRP A 418 21.32 17.16 -19.84
N THR A 419 20.04 16.78 -19.77
CA THR A 419 19.08 16.99 -20.85
C THR A 419 18.58 18.43 -20.79
N GLN A 420 18.89 19.22 -21.84
CA GLN A 420 18.44 20.61 -21.93
C GLN A 420 16.95 20.66 -22.30
N TYR A 421 16.21 21.49 -21.61
CA TYR A 421 14.85 21.84 -21.97
C TYR A 421 14.89 23.05 -22.89
N SER A 422 14.55 22.85 -24.16
CA SER A 422 14.25 23.94 -25.08
C SER A 422 12.80 24.30 -24.87
N GLU A 423 12.51 25.53 -24.43
CA GLU A 423 11.16 26.08 -24.57
C GLU A 423 10.81 26.05 -26.07
N LYS A 424 9.91 25.15 -26.45
CA LYS A 424 9.20 25.33 -27.71
C LYS A 424 8.26 26.52 -27.48
N SER A 425 8.61 27.66 -28.07
CA SER A 425 7.68 28.77 -28.26
C SER A 425 6.50 28.25 -29.09
N ASP A 426 5.39 27.97 -28.44
CA ASP A 426 4.08 27.84 -29.08
C ASP A 426 3.42 29.22 -29.14
#